data_b8c551c50cd3ad4369977e6e5ed868ca
#
_entry.id   b8c551c50cd3ad4369977e6e5ed868ca
#
_cell.length_a   1.000
_cell.length_b   1.000
_cell.length_c   1.000
_cell.angle_alpha   90.00
_cell.angle_beta   90.00
_cell.angle_gamma   90.00
#
_symmetry.space_group_name_H-M   'P 1'
#
loop_
_entity.id
_entity.type
_entity.pdbx_description
1 polymer ?
#
loop_
_entity_poly.entity_id
_entity_poly.type
_entity_poly.pdbx_seq_one_letter_code
_entity_poly.pdbx_strand_id
1 'polypeptide(L)'
;MSNKLVKHQEQKERLTGKQKRVLFWCCFAILCLLFMIVWIHIFMTSAAFHKKMEKMVQGQDYYIENIVITDKKTEDASANNSISQNYFFYYHNGKANEYNKRMQVPGNVYSQYNVGESITAYTTDHTKYSYDKDGILPEQSYRKNELMKCVGILLGCGICFLVLLGLLSRK
;
A
#
# COMPACT_ATOMS: atom_id res chain seq x y z
N MET A 1 -40.08 -12.59 47.11
CA MET A 1 -38.80 -11.92 47.48
C MET A 1 -37.71 -12.02 46.37
N SER A 2 -37.77 -12.99 45.47
CA SER A 2 -36.75 -13.25 44.44
C SER A 2 -36.66 -12.15 43.36
N ASN A 3 -37.74 -11.55 42.88
CA ASN A 3 -37.75 -10.58 41.80
C ASN A 3 -37.11 -9.20 42.12
N LYS A 4 -36.98 -8.82 43.38
CA LYS A 4 -36.30 -7.57 43.76
C LYS A 4 -34.76 -7.72 43.71
N LEU A 5 -34.25 -8.89 44.05
CA LEU A 5 -32.82 -9.19 44.04
C LEU A 5 -32.28 -9.26 42.57
N VAL A 6 -33.03 -9.87 41.67
CA VAL A 6 -32.68 -9.93 40.24
C VAL A 6 -32.67 -8.52 39.63
N LYS A 7 -33.65 -7.68 39.86
CA LYS A 7 -33.67 -6.28 39.37
C LYS A 7 -32.51 -5.44 39.95
N HIS A 8 -32.10 -5.67 41.18
CA HIS A 8 -30.96 -4.99 41.80
C HIS A 8 -29.62 -5.43 41.20
N GLN A 9 -29.47 -6.69 40.79
CA GLN A 9 -28.28 -7.18 40.09
C GLN A 9 -28.22 -6.65 38.66
N GLU A 10 -29.31 -6.64 37.91
CA GLU A 10 -29.37 -6.03 36.57
C GLU A 10 -29.11 -4.50 36.55
N GLN A 11 -29.47 -3.81 37.64
CA GLN A 11 -29.21 -2.37 37.78
C GLN A 11 -27.75 -2.06 38.11
N LYS A 12 -27.00 -3.02 38.71
CA LYS A 12 -25.60 -2.86 39.05
C LYS A 12 -24.64 -3.03 37.85
N GLU A 13 -25.10 -3.68 36.81
CA GLU A 13 -24.33 -3.89 35.55
C GLU A 13 -24.41 -2.75 34.53
N ARG A 14 -25.32 -1.79 34.74
CA ARG A 14 -25.44 -0.67 33.81
C ARG A 14 -24.46 0.45 34.13
N LEU A 15 -23.48 0.64 33.24
CA LEU A 15 -22.53 1.76 33.28
C LEU A 15 -23.28 3.09 33.45
N THR A 16 -22.88 3.91 34.42
CA THR A 16 -23.40 5.27 34.59
C THR A 16 -23.00 6.15 33.39
N GLY A 17 -23.73 7.22 33.13
CA GLY A 17 -23.44 8.13 32.02
C GLY A 17 -22.02 8.71 32.06
N LYS A 18 -21.45 8.92 33.25
CA LYS A 18 -20.04 9.34 33.43
C LYS A 18 -19.08 8.23 33.02
N GLN A 19 -19.32 6.99 33.42
CA GLN A 19 -18.48 5.82 33.07
C GLN A 19 -18.50 5.57 31.55
N LYS A 20 -19.65 5.72 30.89
CA LYS A 20 -19.76 5.60 29.42
C LYS A 20 -18.91 6.65 28.71
N ARG A 21 -18.92 7.91 29.16
CA ARG A 21 -18.07 8.98 28.59
C ARG A 21 -16.58 8.69 28.79
N VAL A 22 -16.18 8.26 29.97
CA VAL A 22 -14.76 7.91 30.23
C VAL A 22 -14.33 6.75 29.34
N LEU A 23 -15.14 5.69 29.23
CA LEU A 23 -14.84 4.55 28.37
C LEU A 23 -14.72 4.97 26.89
N PHE A 24 -15.61 5.85 26.43
CA PHE A 24 -15.55 6.42 25.07
C PHE A 24 -14.20 7.13 24.83
N TRP A 25 -13.81 8.04 25.71
CA TRP A 25 -12.56 8.79 25.57
C TRP A 25 -11.32 7.88 25.66
N CYS A 26 -11.35 6.86 26.51
CA CYS A 26 -10.28 5.85 26.57
C CYS A 26 -10.16 5.06 25.26
N CYS A 27 -11.27 4.57 24.72
CA CYS A 27 -11.28 3.86 23.43
C CYS A 27 -10.83 4.76 22.29
N PHE A 28 -11.25 6.04 22.27
CA PHE A 28 -10.83 7.01 21.27
C PHE A 28 -9.32 7.28 21.36
N ALA A 29 -8.78 7.46 22.55
CA ALA A 29 -7.34 7.65 22.78
C ALA A 29 -6.52 6.43 22.30
N ILE A 30 -6.99 5.22 22.56
CA ILE A 30 -6.36 3.97 22.09
C ILE A 30 -6.37 3.93 20.55
N LEU A 31 -7.48 4.30 19.91
CA LEU A 31 -7.58 4.34 18.45
C LEU A 31 -6.59 5.34 17.85
N CYS A 32 -6.48 6.54 18.45
CA CYS A 32 -5.51 7.54 18.03
C CYS A 32 -4.06 7.05 18.17
N LEU A 33 -3.73 6.37 19.28
CA LEU A 33 -2.39 5.78 19.49
C LEU A 33 -2.08 4.71 18.42
N LEU A 34 -3.01 3.81 18.12
CA LEU A 34 -2.85 2.82 17.07
C LEU A 34 -2.62 3.47 15.70
N PHE A 35 -3.37 4.52 15.40
CA PHE A 35 -3.19 5.29 14.17
C PHE A 35 -1.78 5.90 14.08
N MET A 36 -1.29 6.51 15.16
CA MET A 36 0.07 7.07 15.22
C MET A 36 1.14 5.99 15.03
N ILE A 37 1.00 4.83 15.66
CA ILE A 37 1.94 3.70 15.51
C ILE A 37 2.00 3.23 14.05
N VAL A 38 0.87 3.09 13.39
CA VAL A 38 0.80 2.71 11.98
C VAL A 38 1.47 3.75 11.08
N TRP A 39 1.24 5.03 11.32
CA TRP A 39 1.89 6.12 10.59
C TRP A 39 3.41 6.12 10.74
N ILE A 40 3.89 5.95 11.97
CA ILE A 40 5.32 5.85 12.27
C ILE A 40 5.92 4.63 11.54
N HIS A 41 5.25 3.49 11.56
CA HIS A 41 5.71 2.29 10.87
C HIS A 41 5.84 2.51 9.35
N ILE A 42 4.83 3.10 8.71
CA ILE A 42 4.85 3.43 7.27
C ILE A 42 6.02 4.38 6.96
N PHE A 43 6.18 5.43 7.77
CA PHE A 43 7.26 6.40 7.59
C PHE A 43 8.65 5.77 7.72
N MET A 44 8.86 4.96 8.75
CA MET A 44 10.13 4.24 8.99
C MET A 44 10.46 3.27 7.86
N THR A 45 9.46 2.55 7.35
CA THR A 45 9.63 1.62 6.22
C THR A 45 10.01 2.37 4.94
N SER A 46 9.37 3.51 4.68
CA SER A 46 9.71 4.36 3.53
C SER A 46 11.12 4.95 3.65
N ALA A 47 11.49 5.45 4.83
CA ALA A 47 12.84 5.99 5.07
C ALA A 47 13.93 4.92 4.94
N ALA A 48 13.68 3.70 5.43
CA ALA A 48 14.59 2.57 5.29
C ALA A 48 14.79 2.17 3.82
N PHE A 49 13.72 2.23 3.02
CA PHE A 49 13.77 1.98 1.58
C PHE A 49 14.67 3.00 0.87
N HIS A 50 14.41 4.30 1.06
CA HIS A 50 15.24 5.35 0.46
C HIS A 50 16.71 5.23 0.85
N LYS A 51 17.00 4.99 2.12
CA LYS A 51 18.35 4.78 2.62
C LYS A 51 19.04 3.55 1.98
N LYS A 52 18.29 2.49 1.68
CA LYS A 52 18.81 1.33 0.96
C LYS A 52 19.13 1.68 -0.49
N MET A 53 18.22 2.39 -1.17
CA MET A 53 18.41 2.84 -2.55
C MET A 53 19.62 3.78 -2.72
N GLU A 54 19.84 4.69 -1.77
CA GLU A 54 21.01 5.58 -1.76
C GLU A 54 22.33 4.82 -1.65
N LYS A 55 22.32 3.71 -0.90
CA LYS A 55 23.52 2.89 -0.67
C LYS A 55 23.84 1.91 -1.79
N MET A 56 22.93 1.70 -2.73
CA MET A 56 23.16 0.80 -3.86
C MET A 56 24.25 1.32 -4.79
N VAL A 57 25.22 0.48 -5.08
CA VAL A 57 26.38 0.78 -5.91
C VAL A 57 26.15 0.25 -7.32
N GLN A 58 26.32 1.12 -8.33
CA GLN A 58 26.27 0.72 -9.73
C GLN A 58 27.37 -0.28 -10.05
N GLY A 59 27.05 -1.35 -10.76
CA GLY A 59 27.99 -2.41 -11.11
C GLY A 59 28.12 -3.52 -10.04
N GLN A 60 27.50 -3.35 -8.86
CA GLN A 60 27.44 -4.36 -7.80
C GLN A 60 26.00 -4.73 -7.45
N ASP A 61 25.21 -3.72 -7.08
CA ASP A 61 23.82 -3.90 -6.63
C ASP A 61 22.81 -3.72 -7.74
N TYR A 62 23.17 -2.92 -8.74
CA TYR A 62 22.36 -2.68 -9.93
C TYR A 62 23.24 -2.34 -11.14
N TYR A 63 22.68 -2.55 -12.32
CA TYR A 63 23.31 -2.26 -13.61
C TYR A 63 22.45 -1.31 -14.42
N ILE A 64 23.10 -0.54 -15.28
CA ILE A 64 22.43 0.33 -16.26
C ILE A 64 22.76 -0.23 -17.64
N GLU A 65 21.75 -0.59 -18.39
CA GLU A 65 21.89 -1.22 -19.69
C GLU A 65 21.01 -0.56 -20.74
N ASN A 66 21.48 -0.59 -21.98
CA ASN A 66 20.68 -0.19 -23.12
C ASN A 66 19.95 -1.41 -23.67
N ILE A 67 18.63 -1.40 -23.59
CA ILE A 67 17.77 -2.46 -24.09
C ILE A 67 17.04 -1.99 -25.35
N VAL A 68 16.87 -2.90 -26.33
CA VAL A 68 16.13 -2.61 -27.54
C VAL A 68 14.64 -2.85 -27.29
N ILE A 69 13.83 -1.87 -27.67
CA ILE A 69 12.36 -1.97 -27.60
C ILE A 69 11.89 -2.89 -28.72
N THR A 70 11.31 -4.03 -28.37
CA THR A 70 10.82 -5.03 -29.32
C THR A 70 9.33 -4.89 -29.64
N ASP A 71 8.56 -4.28 -28.73
CA ASP A 71 7.15 -4.01 -28.91
C ASP A 71 6.68 -2.91 -27.95
N LYS A 72 5.51 -2.31 -28.24
CA LYS A 72 4.89 -1.24 -27.43
C LYS A 72 3.41 -1.54 -27.22
N LYS A 73 2.91 -1.33 -26.00
CA LYS A 73 1.48 -1.51 -25.67
C LYS A 73 1.00 -0.48 -24.66
N THR A 74 -0.23 -0.06 -24.83
CA THR A 74 -0.99 0.69 -23.82
C THR A 74 -2.04 -0.21 -23.19
N GLU A 75 -2.25 -0.12 -21.90
CA GLU A 75 -3.29 -0.81 -21.17
C GLU A 75 -4.11 0.19 -20.35
N ASP A 76 -5.43 0.06 -20.43
CA ASP A 76 -6.31 0.92 -19.63
C ASP A 76 -6.21 0.54 -18.16
N ALA A 77 -5.84 1.50 -17.33
CA ALA A 77 -5.89 1.36 -15.89
C ALA A 77 -7.31 1.71 -15.43
N SER A 78 -8.21 0.70 -15.45
CA SER A 78 -9.56 0.84 -14.90
C SER A 78 -9.52 0.89 -13.39
N ALA A 79 -9.53 2.10 -12.82
CA ALA A 79 -9.88 2.32 -11.44
C ALA A 79 -10.82 3.53 -11.35
N ASN A 80 -12.08 3.27 -10.98
CA ASN A 80 -13.07 4.29 -10.58
C ASN A 80 -13.24 5.48 -11.54
N ASN A 81 -13.81 5.25 -12.73
CA ASN A 81 -14.23 6.31 -13.67
C ASN A 81 -13.15 7.31 -14.14
N SER A 82 -11.89 7.11 -13.83
CA SER A 82 -10.79 7.85 -14.43
C SER A 82 -10.09 6.98 -15.46
N ILE A 83 -10.10 7.43 -16.72
CA ILE A 83 -9.35 6.79 -17.81
C ILE A 83 -7.89 7.16 -17.59
N SER A 84 -7.13 6.32 -16.90
CA SER A 84 -5.67 6.41 -16.89
C SER A 84 -5.11 5.28 -17.75
N GLN A 85 -4.07 5.57 -18.49
CA GLN A 85 -3.40 4.58 -19.34
C GLN A 85 -2.03 4.25 -18.77
N ASN A 86 -1.71 2.96 -18.73
CA ASN A 86 -0.39 2.46 -18.46
C ASN A 86 0.32 2.18 -19.77
N TYR A 87 1.57 2.60 -19.86
CA TYR A 87 2.40 2.48 -21.05
C TYR A 87 3.51 1.48 -20.80
N PHE A 88 3.72 0.53 -21.76
CA PHE A 88 4.69 -0.54 -21.61
C PHE A 88 5.59 -0.65 -22.84
N PHE A 89 6.90 -0.81 -22.61
CA PHE A 89 7.86 -1.28 -23.58
C PHE A 89 8.19 -2.73 -23.33
N TYR A 90 8.31 -3.52 -24.37
CA TYR A 90 8.75 -4.90 -24.35
C TYR A 90 10.19 -4.98 -24.82
N TYR A 91 10.94 -5.92 -24.28
CA TYR A 91 12.38 -6.12 -24.52
C TYR A 91 12.70 -7.62 -24.65
N HIS A 92 13.92 -7.97 -25.09
CA HIS A 92 14.39 -9.35 -25.28
C HIS A 92 13.41 -10.19 -26.11
N ASN A 93 13.00 -9.67 -27.28
CA ASN A 93 12.00 -10.27 -28.18
C ASN A 93 10.63 -10.55 -27.50
N GLY A 94 10.34 -9.88 -26.40
CA GLY A 94 9.03 -9.91 -25.76
C GLY A 94 7.96 -9.31 -26.67
N LYS A 95 6.77 -9.91 -26.65
CA LYS A 95 5.57 -9.44 -27.36
C LYS A 95 4.54 -8.93 -26.38
N ALA A 96 3.55 -8.21 -26.88
CA ALA A 96 2.49 -7.55 -26.11
C ALA A 96 1.74 -8.43 -25.09
N ASN A 97 1.96 -9.74 -25.04
CA ASN A 97 1.36 -10.66 -24.06
C ASN A 97 2.36 -11.26 -23.06
N GLU A 98 3.65 -10.91 -23.15
CA GLU A 98 4.70 -11.45 -22.28
C GLU A 98 4.98 -10.50 -21.12
N TYR A 99 4.21 -10.60 -20.05
CA TYR A 99 4.28 -9.71 -18.87
C TYR A 99 5.64 -9.70 -18.14
N ASN A 100 6.42 -10.75 -18.27
CA ASN A 100 7.75 -10.87 -17.66
C ASN A 100 8.87 -10.16 -18.46
N LYS A 101 8.58 -9.74 -19.68
CA LYS A 101 9.51 -9.05 -20.58
C LYS A 101 9.04 -7.63 -20.92
N ARG A 102 8.39 -6.98 -19.99
CA ARG A 102 7.90 -5.61 -20.15
C ARG A 102 8.35 -4.72 -19.01
N MET A 103 8.57 -3.45 -19.31
CA MET A 103 8.72 -2.41 -18.31
C MET A 103 7.67 -1.31 -18.53
N GLN A 104 7.15 -0.79 -17.43
CA GLN A 104 6.26 0.35 -17.46
C GLN A 104 7.08 1.63 -17.61
N VAL A 105 6.61 2.55 -18.43
CA VAL A 105 7.25 3.85 -18.69
C VAL A 105 6.24 4.98 -18.57
N PRO A 106 6.67 6.21 -18.28
CA PRO A 106 5.82 7.40 -18.38
C PRO A 106 5.32 7.65 -19.80
N GLY A 107 4.12 8.22 -19.95
CA GLY A 107 3.51 8.47 -21.26
C GLY A 107 4.35 9.39 -22.17
N ASN A 108 5.05 10.38 -21.60
CA ASN A 108 5.98 11.24 -22.35
C ASN A 108 7.17 10.46 -22.92
N VAL A 109 7.69 9.48 -22.17
CA VAL A 109 8.79 8.60 -22.64
C VAL A 109 8.26 7.64 -23.71
N TYR A 110 7.07 7.08 -23.50
CA TYR A 110 6.43 6.18 -24.46
C TYR A 110 6.25 6.83 -25.85
N SER A 111 5.95 8.12 -25.90
CA SER A 111 5.78 8.85 -27.17
C SER A 111 7.10 9.20 -27.86
N GLN A 112 8.22 9.22 -27.15
CA GLN A 112 9.53 9.61 -27.67
C GLN A 112 10.28 8.48 -28.39
N TYR A 113 10.05 7.23 -27.97
CA TYR A 113 10.79 6.08 -28.49
C TYR A 113 9.92 5.18 -29.36
N ASN A 114 10.51 4.61 -30.42
CA ASN A 114 9.87 3.68 -31.33
C ASN A 114 10.40 2.25 -31.14
N VAL A 115 9.66 1.28 -31.68
CA VAL A 115 10.12 -0.12 -31.78
C VAL A 115 11.40 -0.17 -32.60
N GLY A 116 12.39 -0.91 -32.11
CA GLY A 116 13.74 -0.99 -32.68
C GLY A 116 14.75 0.00 -32.10
N GLU A 117 14.28 1.02 -31.39
CA GLU A 117 15.19 1.96 -30.70
C GLU A 117 15.67 1.40 -29.35
N SER A 118 16.81 1.90 -28.89
CA SER A 118 17.39 1.53 -27.60
C SER A 118 17.03 2.55 -26.54
N ILE A 119 16.68 2.06 -25.36
CA ILE A 119 16.42 2.88 -24.18
C ILE A 119 17.29 2.40 -23.01
N THR A 120 17.79 3.35 -22.23
CA THR A 120 18.53 3.05 -20.99
C THR A 120 17.57 2.58 -19.91
N ALA A 121 17.87 1.46 -19.28
CA ALA A 121 17.05 0.86 -18.23
C ALA A 121 17.92 0.33 -17.08
N TYR A 122 17.31 0.20 -15.93
CA TYR A 122 17.94 -0.30 -14.71
C TYR A 122 17.58 -1.77 -14.49
N THR A 123 18.53 -2.58 -14.01
CA THR A 123 18.32 -3.99 -13.68
C THR A 123 19.19 -4.42 -12.50
N THR A 124 18.76 -5.46 -11.78
CA THR A 124 19.57 -6.12 -10.74
C THR A 124 20.02 -7.53 -11.15
N ASP A 125 19.37 -8.12 -12.13
CA ASP A 125 19.56 -9.52 -12.51
C ASP A 125 19.72 -9.75 -14.03
N HIS A 126 19.82 -8.69 -14.83
CA HIS A 126 19.92 -8.71 -16.30
C HIS A 126 18.71 -9.39 -17.00
N THR A 127 17.63 -9.65 -16.27
CA THR A 127 16.44 -10.31 -16.81
C THR A 127 15.20 -9.42 -16.78
N LYS A 128 15.08 -8.64 -15.71
CA LYS A 128 13.98 -7.70 -15.51
C LYS A 128 14.50 -6.27 -15.49
N TYR A 129 13.86 -5.42 -16.25
CA TYR A 129 14.28 -4.04 -16.41
C TYR A 129 13.20 -3.09 -15.90
N SER A 130 13.65 -1.99 -15.35
CA SER A 130 12.81 -0.86 -14.96
C SER A 130 13.33 0.42 -15.62
N TYR A 131 12.42 1.31 -15.98
CA TYR A 131 12.76 2.64 -16.46
C TYR A 131 13.41 3.49 -15.37
N ASP A 132 12.91 3.36 -14.14
CA ASP A 132 13.43 4.09 -12.97
C ASP A 132 14.22 3.16 -12.06
N LYS A 133 15.27 3.71 -11.41
CA LYS A 133 16.05 3.01 -10.38
C LYS A 133 15.15 2.48 -9.25
N ASP A 134 14.13 3.23 -8.85
CA ASP A 134 13.21 2.84 -7.79
C ASP A 134 12.34 1.61 -8.15
N GLY A 135 12.17 1.33 -9.45
CA GLY A 135 11.38 0.21 -9.94
C GLY A 135 12.10 -1.14 -9.96
N ILE A 136 13.45 -1.17 -9.78
CA ILE A 136 14.23 -2.42 -9.85
C ILE A 136 14.11 -3.28 -8.59
N LEU A 137 13.72 -2.71 -7.47
CA LEU A 137 13.57 -3.46 -6.23
C LEU A 137 12.16 -4.06 -6.10
N PRO A 138 12.03 -5.33 -5.72
CA PRO A 138 10.73 -5.98 -5.50
C PRO A 138 9.93 -5.37 -4.33
N GLU A 139 10.50 -4.39 -3.63
CA GLU A 139 9.89 -3.71 -2.48
C GLU A 139 8.63 -2.90 -2.81
N GLN A 140 8.37 -2.54 -4.06
CA GLN A 140 7.08 -1.91 -4.40
C GLN A 140 5.88 -2.82 -4.08
N SER A 141 6.01 -4.12 -4.31
CA SER A 141 4.96 -5.08 -3.92
C SER A 141 4.93 -5.30 -2.41
N TYR A 142 6.10 -5.33 -1.75
CA TYR A 142 6.20 -5.45 -0.29
C TYR A 142 5.59 -4.23 0.40
N ARG A 143 5.97 -3.01 -0.02
CA ARG A 143 5.42 -1.76 0.53
C ARG A 143 3.91 -1.65 0.32
N LYS A 144 3.39 -2.06 -0.84
CA LYS A 144 1.96 -2.10 -1.12
C LYS A 144 1.25 -3.09 -0.20
N ASN A 145 1.81 -4.29 0.00
CA ASN A 145 1.24 -5.30 0.87
C ASN A 145 1.25 -4.88 2.35
N GLU A 146 2.33 -4.26 2.83
CA GLU A 146 2.40 -3.73 4.20
C GLU A 146 1.41 -2.58 4.40
N LEU A 147 1.30 -1.66 3.45
CA LEU A 147 0.32 -0.59 3.49
C LEU A 147 -1.12 -1.14 3.53
N MET A 148 -1.44 -2.16 2.72
CA MET A 148 -2.75 -2.80 2.72
C MET A 148 -3.05 -3.50 4.05
N LYS A 149 -2.08 -4.16 4.67
CA LYS A 149 -2.22 -4.74 6.02
C LYS A 149 -2.51 -3.66 7.07
N CYS A 150 -1.77 -2.56 7.04
CA CYS A 150 -1.97 -1.43 7.95
C CYS A 150 -3.36 -0.81 7.80
N VAL A 151 -3.82 -0.60 6.56
CA VAL A 151 -5.18 -0.10 6.27
C VAL A 151 -6.23 -1.09 6.78
N GLY A 152 -6.03 -2.40 6.57
CA GLY A 152 -6.94 -3.44 7.08
C GLY A 152 -7.07 -3.42 8.61
N ILE A 153 -5.95 -3.26 9.34
CA ILE A 153 -5.93 -3.14 10.80
C ILE A 153 -6.71 -1.89 11.24
N LEU A 154 -6.47 -0.75 10.61
CA LEU A 154 -7.15 0.51 10.96
C LEU A 154 -8.68 0.42 10.71
N LEU A 155 -9.09 -0.18 9.59
CA LEU A 155 -10.51 -0.42 9.30
C LEU A 155 -11.14 -1.36 10.33
N GLY A 156 -10.47 -2.46 10.69
CA GLY A 156 -10.93 -3.39 11.72
C GLY A 156 -11.11 -2.70 13.07
N CYS A 157 -10.14 -1.91 13.51
CA CYS A 157 -10.23 -1.12 14.75
C CYS A 157 -11.38 -0.09 14.69
N GLY A 158 -11.58 0.56 13.55
CA GLY A 158 -12.69 1.50 13.33
C GLY A 158 -14.07 0.83 13.46
N ILE A 159 -14.24 -0.36 12.87
CA ILE A 159 -15.47 -1.14 12.98
C ILE A 159 -15.72 -1.56 14.43
N CYS A 160 -14.71 -2.08 15.13
CA CYS A 160 -14.82 -2.43 16.56
C CYS A 160 -15.24 -1.22 17.41
N PHE A 161 -14.69 -0.04 17.11
CA PHE A 161 -15.06 1.19 17.80
C PHE A 161 -16.52 1.59 17.56
N LEU A 162 -17.02 1.48 16.31
CA LEU A 162 -18.42 1.76 15.97
C LEU A 162 -19.38 0.77 16.65
N VAL A 163 -19.03 -0.52 16.72
CA VAL A 163 -19.82 -1.53 17.43
C VAL A 163 -19.89 -1.20 18.93
N LEU A 164 -18.75 -0.85 19.56
CA LEU A 164 -18.69 -0.41 20.94
C LEU A 164 -19.59 0.82 21.19
N LEU A 165 -19.55 1.81 20.32
CA LEU A 165 -20.44 2.99 20.37
C LEU A 165 -21.91 2.60 20.29
N GLY A 166 -22.25 1.70 19.37
CA GLY A 166 -23.63 1.19 19.24
C GLY A 166 -24.11 0.46 20.50
N LEU A 167 -23.25 -0.34 21.14
CA LEU A 167 -23.58 -1.01 22.40
C LEU A 167 -23.73 -0.04 23.57
N LEU A 168 -22.90 1.01 23.63
CA LEU A 168 -22.96 2.04 24.66
C LEU A 168 -24.17 2.98 24.50
N SER A 169 -24.67 3.16 23.28
CA SER A 169 -25.83 4.03 22.97
C SER A 169 -27.16 3.31 23.17
N ARG A 170 -27.20 1.99 23.10
CA ARG A 170 -28.42 1.22 23.41
C ARG A 170 -28.77 1.39 24.90
N LYS A 171 -29.95 1.98 25.09
CA LYS A 171 -30.56 2.21 26.42
C LYS A 171 -30.98 0.92 27.10
#